data_15f9b05b6caed98b7509a945e2f1fc2d
#
_entry.id   15f9b05b6caed98b7509a945e2f1fc2d
#
_cell.length_a   1.000
_cell.length_b   1.000
_cell.length_c   1.000
_cell.angle_alpha   90.00
_cell.angle_beta   90.00
_cell.angle_gamma   90.00
#
_symmetry.space_group_name_H-M   'P 1'
#
loop_
_entity.id
_entity.type
_entity.pdbx_description
1 polymer ?
#
loop_
_entity_poly.entity_id
_entity_poly.type
_entity_poly.pdbx_seq_one_letter_code
_entity_poly.pdbx_strand_id
1 'polypeptide(L)'
;SYEVQDIIGASVDGYIPMDIIEIPDEFQLMPAYPNPFNPVTNIQFGIPEASRVDIAIYDIKGSVVDVLVQDYMEQGYHTVTWNAVNQATGIYFVVMTSSEKTFTQKVMVLK
;
A
#
# COMPACT_ATOMS: atom_id res chain seq x y z
N SER A 1 39.50 1.50 4.17
CA SER A 1 39.10 1.76 3.99
C SER A 1 38.53 1.64 4.00
N TYR A 2 38.73 1.31 4.11
CA TYR A 2 38.41 1.48 4.28
C TYR A 2 37.88 1.39 4.36
N GLU A 3 38.20 1.64 4.64
CA GLU A 3 37.86 1.81 4.68
C GLU A 3 37.15 1.75 4.65
N VAL A 4 37.93 1.63 5.00
CA VAL A 4 37.31 1.93 4.98
C VAL A 4 36.68 1.57 5.07
N GLN A 5 36.93 1.37 5.24
CA GLN A 5 36.48 1.43 5.24
C GLN A 5 35.81 1.25 5.18
N ASP A 6 36.59 1.24 5.66
CA ASP A 6 36.01 1.43 5.50
C ASP A 6 35.33 1.37 5.39
N ILE A 7 35.71 1.40 5.76
CA ILE A 7 35.04 1.81 5.65
C ILE A 7 34.49 1.53 5.68
N ILE A 8 34.83 1.31 6.08
CA ILE A 8 34.19 1.46 6.04
C ILE A 8 33.58 1.19 6.16
N GLY A 9 33.95 0.92 6.69
CA GLY A 9 33.35 1.10 6.70
C GLY A 9 32.76 0.94 6.96
N ALA A 10 33.16 1.00 7.31
CA ALA A 10 32.52 1.30 7.29
C ALA A 10 31.93 1.30 7.53
N SER A 11 32.09 1.26 7.82
CA SER A 11 31.42 1.59 7.88
C SER A 11 31.04 1.54 8.32
N VAL A 12 31.08 1.56 8.73
CA VAL A 12 30.62 1.68 9.00
C VAL A 12 30.17 1.48 9.68
N ASP A 13 30.23 1.17 10.22
CA ASP A 13 29.62 0.95 11.03
C ASP A 13 28.39 0.93 11.49
N GLY A 14 27.79 0.10 12.22
CA GLY A 14 26.40 0.25 12.49
C GLY A 14 25.69 1.37 11.75
N TYR A 15 26.29 1.81 10.82
CA TYR A 15 25.77 2.92 10.01
C TYR A 15 24.70 2.41 9.07
N ILE A 16 23.52 3.06 9.11
CA ILE A 16 22.44 2.77 8.20
C ILE A 16 22.23 4.01 7.35
N PRO A 17 22.51 3.92 6.05
CA PRO A 17 22.28 5.07 5.18
C PRO A 17 20.83 5.50 5.21
N MET A 18 20.60 6.78 5.39
CA MET A 18 19.24 7.31 5.44
C MET A 18 18.57 7.28 4.08
N ASP A 19 19.36 7.09 3.04
CA ASP A 19 18.84 7.09 1.68
C ASP A 19 18.56 5.71 1.14
N ILE A 20 18.64 4.67 1.97
CA ILE A 20 18.25 3.34 1.52
C ILE A 20 16.75 3.32 1.36
N ILE A 21 16.30 2.98 0.17
CA ILE A 21 14.90 2.87 -0.16
C ILE A 21 14.58 1.40 -0.35
N GLU A 22 13.62 0.93 0.44
CA GLU A 22 13.17 -0.45 0.33
C GLU A 22 12.24 -0.56 -0.87
N ILE A 23 12.54 -1.49 -1.78
CA ILE A 23 11.75 -1.69 -2.97
C ILE A 23 11.15 -3.08 -2.91
N PRO A 24 9.83 -3.21 -3.10
CA PRO A 24 9.19 -4.52 -3.10
C PRO A 24 9.71 -5.39 -4.23
N ASP A 25 9.83 -6.69 -3.98
CA ASP A 25 10.20 -7.64 -5.01
C ASP A 25 9.06 -7.93 -5.96
N GLU A 26 7.83 -7.69 -5.54
CA GLU A 26 6.66 -7.99 -6.34
C GLU A 26 5.52 -7.07 -5.93
N PHE A 27 4.48 -7.05 -6.76
CA PHE A 27 3.27 -6.30 -6.42
C PHE A 27 2.64 -6.89 -5.18
N GLN A 28 2.20 -6.04 -4.26
CA GLN A 28 1.65 -6.46 -2.97
C GLN A 28 0.53 -5.53 -2.57
N LEU A 29 -0.50 -6.10 -1.97
CA LEU A 29 -1.53 -5.34 -1.29
C LEU A 29 -1.54 -5.84 0.15
N MET A 30 -1.16 -4.96 1.10
CA MET A 30 -1.08 -5.33 2.50
C MET A 30 -2.45 -5.23 3.14
N PRO A 31 -2.66 -5.91 4.27
CA PRO A 31 -3.94 -5.80 4.99
C PRO A 31 -4.19 -4.36 5.44
N ALA A 32 -5.42 -3.90 5.25
CA ALA A 32 -5.83 -2.59 5.73
C ALA A 32 -5.76 -2.55 7.25
N TYR A 33 -5.37 -1.40 7.80
CA TYR A 33 -5.31 -1.27 9.24
C TYR A 33 -5.74 0.13 9.64
N PRO A 34 -6.63 0.26 10.59
CA PRO A 34 -7.32 -0.82 11.31
C PRO A 34 -8.38 -1.50 10.45
N ASN A 35 -8.75 -2.73 10.85
CA ASN A 35 -9.79 -3.49 10.17
C ASN A 35 -10.36 -4.49 11.18
N PRO A 36 -11.60 -4.34 11.67
CA PRO A 36 -12.60 -3.33 11.28
C PRO A 36 -12.20 -1.91 11.64
N PHE A 37 -12.85 -0.94 11.02
CA PHE A 37 -12.47 0.46 11.22
C PHE A 37 -13.69 1.37 11.28
N ASN A 38 -13.49 2.59 11.80
CA ASN A 38 -14.56 3.58 11.98
C ASN A 38 -13.93 4.96 12.05
N PRO A 39 -14.13 5.80 11.05
CA PRO A 39 -14.54 5.47 9.68
C PRO A 39 -13.36 5.39 8.73
N VAL A 40 -12.13 5.43 9.23
CA VAL A 40 -10.93 5.59 8.41
C VAL A 40 -10.02 4.37 8.55
N THR A 41 -9.48 3.91 7.44
CA THR A 41 -8.46 2.88 7.44
C THR A 41 -7.36 3.26 6.46
N ASN A 42 -6.18 2.70 6.66
CA ASN A 42 -5.04 2.91 5.79
C ASN A 42 -4.74 1.64 5.03
N ILE A 43 -4.41 1.79 3.76
CA ILE A 43 -4.13 0.67 2.88
C ILE A 43 -2.74 0.90 2.31
N GLN A 44 -1.84 -0.05 2.60
CA GLN A 44 -0.49 0.01 2.10
C GLN A 44 -0.33 -0.99 0.96
N PHE A 45 0.40 -0.58 -0.06
CA PHE A 45 0.69 -1.45 -1.19
C PHE A 45 2.12 -1.22 -1.67
N GLY A 46 2.66 -2.21 -2.35
CA GLY A 46 4.01 -2.13 -2.87
C GLY A 46 4.03 -2.45 -4.35
N ILE A 47 4.86 -1.71 -5.09
CA ILE A 47 5.05 -1.97 -6.51
C ILE A 47 6.55 -2.06 -6.80
N PRO A 48 6.98 -3.10 -7.55
CA PRO A 48 8.41 -3.33 -7.78
C PRO A 48 8.97 -2.45 -8.89
N GLU A 49 8.12 -1.86 -9.69
CA GLU A 49 8.54 -0.97 -10.78
C GLU A 49 7.44 0.04 -11.03
N ALA A 50 7.80 1.19 -11.60
CA ALA A 50 6.82 2.23 -11.90
C ALA A 50 5.72 1.64 -12.77
N SER A 51 4.47 1.81 -12.37
CA SER A 51 3.33 1.16 -13.01
C SER A 51 2.07 1.95 -12.76
N ARG A 52 1.09 1.73 -13.62
CA ARG A 52 -0.24 2.25 -13.36
C ARG A 52 -0.89 1.39 -12.29
N VAL A 53 -1.49 2.05 -11.30
CA VAL A 53 -2.16 1.38 -10.19
C VAL A 53 -3.58 1.90 -10.11
N ASP A 54 -4.52 0.98 -9.99
CA ASP A 54 -5.92 1.31 -9.74
C ASP A 54 -6.34 0.61 -8.47
N ILE A 55 -6.83 1.38 -7.50
CA ILE A 55 -7.36 0.84 -6.25
C ILE A 55 -8.75 1.40 -6.06
N ALA A 56 -9.74 0.52 -5.99
CA ALA A 56 -11.13 0.90 -5.84
C ALA A 56 -11.77 0.09 -4.73
N ILE A 57 -12.83 0.65 -4.16
CA ILE A 57 -13.59 0.01 -3.10
C ILE A 57 -14.93 -0.41 -3.70
N TYR A 58 -15.30 -1.66 -3.45
CA TYR A 58 -16.56 -2.23 -3.91
C TYR A 58 -17.41 -2.65 -2.72
N ASP A 59 -18.72 -2.56 -2.89
CA ASP A 59 -19.65 -3.09 -1.90
C ASP A 59 -19.91 -4.58 -2.19
N ILE A 60 -20.79 -5.20 -1.39
CA ILE A 60 -21.06 -6.63 -1.54
C ILE A 60 -21.82 -6.95 -2.82
N LYS A 61 -22.37 -5.95 -3.48
CA LYS A 61 -23.08 -6.15 -4.75
C LYS A 61 -22.15 -6.02 -5.94
N GLY A 62 -20.89 -5.66 -5.70
CA GLY A 62 -19.92 -5.47 -6.76
C GLY A 62 -19.95 -4.10 -7.38
N SER A 63 -20.59 -3.15 -6.72
CA SER A 63 -20.63 -1.77 -7.19
C SER A 63 -19.48 -0.98 -6.61
N VAL A 64 -18.87 -0.12 -7.44
CA VAL A 64 -17.77 0.73 -6.97
C VAL A 64 -18.38 1.83 -6.10
N VAL A 65 -17.86 1.95 -4.87
CA VAL A 65 -18.32 3.00 -3.96
C VAL A 65 -17.27 4.10 -3.79
N ASP A 66 -16.04 3.82 -4.15
CA ASP A 66 -14.97 4.83 -4.06
C ASP A 66 -13.79 4.40 -4.91
N VAL A 67 -13.00 5.37 -5.37
CA VAL A 67 -11.76 5.11 -6.10
C VAL A 67 -10.64 5.83 -5.37
N LEU A 68 -9.66 5.08 -4.90
CA LEU A 68 -8.59 5.63 -4.08
C LEU A 68 -7.36 6.00 -4.88
N VAL A 69 -7.01 5.19 -5.88
CA VAL A 69 -5.85 5.43 -6.72
C VAL A 69 -6.23 5.13 -8.16
N GLN A 70 -5.80 5.99 -9.07
CA GLN A 70 -6.04 5.79 -10.50
C GLN A 70 -4.97 6.57 -11.25
N ASP A 71 -3.72 6.10 -11.11
CA ASP A 71 -2.60 6.88 -11.64
C ASP A 71 -1.37 6.00 -11.76
N TYR A 72 -0.35 6.54 -12.41
CA TYR A 72 0.98 5.95 -12.39
C TYR A 72 1.63 6.23 -11.05
N MET A 73 2.24 5.20 -10.48
CA MET A 73 2.94 5.29 -9.21
C MET A 73 4.38 4.83 -9.40
N GLU A 74 5.28 5.42 -8.65
CA GLU A 74 6.69 5.04 -8.71
C GLU A 74 6.93 3.79 -7.88
N GLN A 75 8.00 3.08 -8.19
CA GLN A 75 8.34 1.88 -7.42
C GLN A 75 8.47 2.22 -5.94
N GLY A 76 8.14 1.28 -5.10
CA GLY A 76 8.23 1.46 -3.65
C GLY A 76 6.94 1.10 -2.95
N TYR A 77 6.89 1.45 -1.66
CA TYR A 77 5.71 1.27 -0.84
C TYR A 77 4.94 2.56 -0.75
N HIS A 78 3.63 2.46 -0.84
CA HIS A 78 2.73 3.60 -0.80
C HIS A 78 1.61 3.33 0.16
N THR A 79 1.02 4.38 0.71
CA THR A 79 -0.11 4.26 1.61
C THR A 79 -1.20 5.20 1.15
N VAL A 80 -2.43 4.70 1.10
CA VAL A 80 -3.60 5.53 0.83
C VAL A 80 -4.60 5.32 1.94
N THR A 81 -5.42 6.33 2.16
CA THR A 81 -6.39 6.31 3.25
C THR A 81 -7.79 6.28 2.65
N TRP A 82 -8.63 5.41 3.21
CA TRP A 82 -10.04 5.39 2.85
C TRP A 82 -10.87 5.89 4.01
N ASN A 83 -11.66 6.93 3.74
CA ASN A 83 -12.60 7.48 4.71
C ASN A 83 -13.99 7.06 4.29
N ALA A 84 -14.58 6.14 5.06
CA ALA A 84 -15.88 5.55 4.75
C ALA A 84 -17.02 6.26 5.46
N VAL A 85 -16.87 7.55 5.77
CA VAL A 85 -17.85 8.27 6.56
C VAL A 85 -19.23 8.27 5.89
N ASN A 86 -19.26 8.21 4.56
CA ASN A 86 -20.53 8.23 3.81
C ASN A 86 -21.05 6.83 3.50
N GLN A 87 -20.39 5.79 4.02
CA GLN A 87 -20.77 4.42 3.73
C GLN A 87 -21.47 3.80 4.95
N ALA A 88 -22.37 2.86 4.65
CA ALA A 88 -23.06 2.13 5.73
C ALA A 88 -22.12 1.13 6.37
N THR A 89 -22.42 0.78 7.63
CA THR A 89 -21.74 -0.34 8.30
C THR A 89 -21.90 -1.58 7.44
N GLY A 90 -20.82 -2.30 7.23
CA GLY A 90 -20.87 -3.51 6.44
C GLY A 90 -19.53 -3.90 5.87
N ILE A 91 -19.57 -4.86 4.97
CA ILE A 91 -18.39 -5.43 4.34
C ILE A 91 -18.16 -4.78 3.00
N TYR A 92 -16.89 -4.46 2.74
CA TYR A 92 -16.44 -3.87 1.49
C TYR A 92 -15.19 -4.59 1.00
N PHE A 93 -14.86 -4.42 -0.25
CA PHE A 93 -13.69 -5.05 -0.85
C PHE A 93 -12.78 -3.99 -1.43
N VAL A 94 -11.50 -4.08 -1.06
CA VAL A 94 -10.46 -3.25 -1.64
C VAL A 94 -9.87 -4.05 -2.79
N VAL A 95 -9.92 -3.49 -3.99
CA VAL A 95 -9.42 -4.18 -5.18
C VAL A 95 -8.32 -3.33 -5.80
N MET A 96 -7.13 -3.90 -5.87
CA MET A 96 -5.97 -3.27 -6.50
C MET A 96 -5.66 -3.99 -7.78
N THR A 97 -5.52 -3.26 -8.86
CA THR A 97 -5.13 -3.80 -10.16
C THR A 97 -3.89 -3.08 -10.64
N SER A 98 -2.87 -3.85 -11.04
CA SER A 98 -1.66 -3.29 -11.60
C SER A 98 -0.96 -4.36 -12.42
N SER A 99 -0.52 -3.99 -13.63
CA SER A 99 0.28 -4.87 -14.48
C SER A 99 -0.36 -6.25 -14.64
N GLU A 100 -1.66 -6.30 -14.95
CA GLU A 100 -2.42 -7.53 -15.17
C GLU A 100 -2.62 -8.36 -13.91
N LYS A 101 -2.22 -7.86 -12.76
CA LYS A 101 -2.45 -8.56 -11.49
C LYS A 101 -3.57 -7.86 -10.74
N THR A 102 -4.38 -8.65 -10.06
CA THR A 102 -5.49 -8.14 -9.26
C THR A 102 -5.42 -8.72 -7.87
N PHE A 103 -5.54 -7.83 -6.89
CA PHE A 103 -5.52 -8.20 -5.48
C PHE A 103 -6.80 -7.71 -4.85
N THR A 104 -7.38 -8.55 -3.99
CA THR A 104 -8.64 -8.22 -3.33
C THR A 104 -8.52 -8.54 -1.86
N GLN A 105 -9.01 -7.63 -1.01
CA GLN A 105 -9.11 -7.92 0.41
C GLN A 105 -10.43 -7.40 0.95
N LYS A 106 -10.92 -8.07 1.98
CA LYS A 106 -12.17 -7.73 2.63
C LYS A 106 -11.88 -6.79 3.79
N VAL A 107 -12.68 -5.74 3.91
CA VAL A 107 -12.61 -4.81 5.04
C VAL A 107 -14.00 -4.61 5.60
N MET A 108 -14.08 -4.21 6.87
CA MET A 108 -15.37 -4.03 7.53
C MET A 108 -15.44 -2.64 8.15
N VAL A 109 -16.51 -1.94 7.80
CA VAL A 109 -16.82 -0.62 8.37
C VAL A 109 -17.76 -0.84 9.54
N LEU A 110 -17.36 -0.35 10.70
CA LEU A 110 -18.19 -0.37 11.89
C LEU A 110 -18.47 1.06 12.31
N LYS A 111 -19.73 1.37 12.48
CA LYS A 111 -20.12 2.72 12.90
C LYS A 111 -20.76 2.74 14.25
#